data_d14e00852618a4ecd0d4f9fe600888c6
#
_entry.id   d14e00852618a4ecd0d4f9fe600888c6
#
_cell.length_a   1.000
_cell.length_b   1.000
_cell.length_c   1.000
_cell.angle_alpha   90.00
_cell.angle_beta   90.00
_cell.angle_gamma   90.00
#
_symmetry.space_group_name_H-M   'P 1'
#
loop_
_entity.id
_entity.type
_entity.pdbx_description
1 polymer ?
#
loop_
_entity_poly.entity_id
_entity_poly.type
_entity_poly.pdbx_seq_one_letter_code
_entity_poly.pdbx_strand_id
1 'polypeptide(L)'
;TACHPLLSAEEFFNPNVVKLVLDARGRALYFSRAPIPWARDAFAADRGVLPAGLPAYRHIGLYAYRAGFLKSYSSLAASPLEQWEALEQLRAMAHGFPIRVMVLDHAPPAGVDTAEDLERVRRAFDLAEVSR
;
A
#
# COMPACT_ATOMS: atom_id res chain seq x y z
N THR A 1 4.18 -3.11 -8.75
CA THR A 1 3.01 -3.10 -7.86
C THR A 1 2.15 -1.86 -8.10
N ALA A 2 1.10 -1.64 -7.31
CA ALA A 2 0.19 -0.51 -7.43
C ALA A 2 -0.10 0.13 -6.06
N CYS A 3 -0.62 1.36 -6.09
CA CYS A 3 -1.09 2.07 -4.92
C CYS A 3 -2.21 3.05 -5.31
N HIS A 4 -2.88 3.61 -4.31
CA HIS A 4 -3.79 4.76 -4.47
C HIS A 4 -3.55 5.80 -3.36
N PRO A 5 -3.92 7.07 -3.56
CA PRO A 5 -3.82 8.08 -2.51
C PRO A 5 -4.59 7.67 -1.25
N LEU A 6 -4.00 7.94 -0.09
CA LEU A 6 -4.67 7.85 1.21
C LEU A 6 -5.36 9.18 1.53
N LEU A 7 -6.64 9.11 1.85
CA LEU A 7 -7.47 10.28 2.14
C LEU A 7 -7.98 10.29 3.59
N SER A 8 -7.84 9.18 4.31
CA SER A 8 -8.30 9.00 5.69
C SER A 8 -7.13 8.97 6.67
N ALA A 9 -7.20 9.80 7.71
CA ALA A 9 -6.24 9.75 8.83
C ALA A 9 -6.32 8.41 9.58
N GLU A 10 -7.51 7.84 9.72
CA GLU A 10 -7.72 6.53 10.33
C GLU A 10 -6.93 5.44 9.60
N GLU A 11 -7.04 5.37 8.26
CA GLU A 11 -6.27 4.42 7.45
C GLU A 11 -4.77 4.70 7.52
N PHE A 12 -4.37 5.97 7.53
CA PHE A 12 -2.96 6.37 7.57
C PHE A 12 -2.26 5.90 8.85
N PHE A 13 -2.93 6.01 9.99
CA PHE A 13 -2.40 5.57 11.29
C PHE A 13 -2.65 4.09 11.59
N ASN A 14 -3.42 3.37 10.75
CA ASN A 14 -3.70 1.95 10.93
C ASN A 14 -2.47 1.12 10.49
N PRO A 15 -1.85 0.31 11.37
CA PRO A 15 -0.70 -0.53 11.02
C PRO A 15 -1.04 -1.69 10.08
N ASN A 16 -2.31 -2.05 9.93
CA ASN A 16 -2.73 -3.06 8.95
C ASN A 16 -2.79 -2.50 7.52
N VAL A 17 -2.86 -1.20 7.37
CA VAL A 17 -2.74 -0.51 6.07
C VAL A 17 -1.25 -0.27 5.80
N VAL A 18 -0.73 -0.84 4.73
CA VAL A 18 0.66 -0.61 4.30
C VAL A 18 0.74 0.69 3.52
N LYS A 19 1.58 1.61 4.00
CA LYS A 19 1.90 2.88 3.35
C LYS A 19 3.14 2.75 2.50
N LEU A 20 3.28 3.58 1.48
CA LEU A 20 4.50 3.72 0.72
C LEU A 20 4.74 5.16 0.31
N VAL A 21 6.00 5.45 0.02
CA VAL A 21 6.46 6.73 -0.51
C VAL A 21 7.20 6.50 -1.83
N LEU A 22 7.10 7.47 -2.74
CA LEU A 22 7.59 7.35 -4.12
C LEU A 22 8.72 8.34 -4.40
N ASP A 23 9.62 7.95 -5.28
CA ASP A 23 10.56 8.88 -5.91
C ASP A 23 9.88 9.63 -7.09
N ALA A 24 10.59 10.64 -7.63
CA ALA A 24 10.10 11.43 -8.75
C ALA A 24 9.89 10.64 -10.05
N ARG A 25 10.33 9.38 -10.09
CA ARG A 25 10.19 8.47 -11.24
C ARG A 25 9.10 7.42 -11.03
N GLY A 26 8.34 7.51 -9.93
CA GLY A 26 7.28 6.56 -9.58
C GLY A 26 7.82 5.20 -9.12
N ARG A 27 9.01 5.18 -8.48
CA ARG A 27 9.53 3.98 -7.83
C ARG A 27 9.32 4.09 -6.34
N ALA A 28 9.05 2.96 -5.69
CA ALA A 28 8.96 2.93 -4.24
C ALA A 28 10.30 3.28 -3.61
N LEU A 29 10.28 4.23 -2.67
CA LEU A 29 11.40 4.53 -1.79
C LEU A 29 11.37 3.63 -0.56
N TYR A 30 10.16 3.38 -0.02
CA TYR A 30 9.96 2.49 1.12
C TYR A 30 8.49 2.08 1.25
N PHE A 31 8.26 0.91 1.86
CA PHE A 31 6.96 0.44 2.33
C PHE A 31 7.01 0.29 3.84
N SER A 32 5.96 0.71 4.53
CA SER A 32 5.91 0.59 5.99
C SER A 32 4.48 0.45 6.53
N ARG A 33 4.36 -0.25 7.65
CA ARG A 33 3.16 -0.23 8.48
C ARG A 33 3.05 1.03 9.31
N ALA A 34 4.18 1.74 9.54
CA ALA A 34 4.20 3.05 10.17
C ALA A 34 3.56 4.13 9.28
N PRO A 35 3.08 5.24 9.85
CA PRO A 35 2.57 6.38 9.11
C PRO A 35 3.71 7.12 8.39
N ILE A 36 3.85 6.90 7.11
CA ILE A 36 4.84 7.57 6.23
C ILE A 36 4.15 8.18 5.00
N PRO A 37 4.61 9.40 4.56
CA PRO A 37 5.61 10.27 5.15
C PRO A 37 5.07 10.98 6.40
N TRP A 38 5.94 11.37 7.32
CA TRP A 38 5.53 12.08 8.53
C TRP A 38 5.45 13.60 8.27
N ALA A 39 4.25 14.15 8.35
CA ALA A 39 4.02 15.59 8.22
C ALA A 39 4.30 16.29 9.56
N ARG A 40 5.59 16.60 9.82
CA ARG A 40 6.09 17.03 11.12
C ARG A 40 5.23 18.10 11.80
N ASP A 41 5.02 19.21 11.13
CA ASP A 41 4.36 20.38 11.74
C ASP A 41 2.83 20.20 11.81
N ALA A 42 2.24 19.61 10.78
CA ALA A 42 0.79 19.35 10.76
C ALA A 42 0.38 18.32 11.82
N PHE A 43 1.12 17.22 11.95
CA PHE A 43 0.81 16.18 12.95
C PHE A 43 1.22 16.54 14.37
N ALA A 44 2.01 17.59 14.56
CA ALA A 44 2.23 18.19 15.87
C ALA A 44 1.00 18.96 16.37
N ALA A 45 0.22 19.55 15.43
CA ALA A 45 -0.99 20.28 15.72
C ALA A 45 -2.23 19.38 15.79
N ASP A 46 -2.43 18.54 14.78
CA ASP A 46 -3.60 17.64 14.71
C ASP A 46 -3.25 16.36 13.92
N ARG A 47 -3.63 15.21 14.44
CA ARG A 47 -3.50 13.90 13.80
C ARG A 47 -4.82 13.35 13.27
N GLY A 48 -5.92 14.04 13.51
CA GLY A 48 -7.26 13.61 13.08
C GLY A 48 -7.53 13.83 11.60
N VAL A 49 -6.72 14.69 10.95
CA VAL A 49 -6.89 15.04 9.53
C VAL A 49 -5.56 14.94 8.80
N LEU A 50 -5.57 14.35 7.61
CA LEU A 50 -4.39 14.40 6.74
C LEU A 50 -4.24 15.78 6.11
N PRO A 51 -3.03 16.37 6.16
CA PRO A 51 -2.80 17.66 5.50
C PRO A 51 -2.96 17.53 3.98
N ALA A 52 -3.56 18.55 3.37
CA ALA A 52 -3.75 18.59 1.93
C ALA A 52 -2.41 18.47 1.19
N GLY A 53 -2.37 17.63 0.16
CA GLY A 53 -1.17 17.40 -0.64
C GLY A 53 -0.11 16.50 0.00
N LEU A 54 -0.38 15.89 1.15
CA LEU A 54 0.51 14.89 1.73
C LEU A 54 0.66 13.71 0.74
N PRO A 55 1.86 13.38 0.25
CA PRO A 55 2.06 12.29 -0.70
C PRO A 55 2.05 10.92 0.00
N ALA A 56 0.93 10.62 0.65
CA ALA A 56 0.67 9.37 1.33
C ALA A 56 -0.13 8.42 0.42
N TYR A 57 0.37 7.21 0.27
CA TYR A 57 -0.24 6.20 -0.58
C TYR A 57 -0.50 4.92 0.20
N ARG A 58 -1.63 4.26 -0.10
CA ARG A 58 -1.93 2.91 0.34
C ARG A 58 -1.44 1.91 -0.69
N HIS A 59 -0.65 0.96 -0.27
CA HIS A 59 -0.20 -0.15 -1.09
C HIS A 59 -1.36 -1.08 -1.45
N ILE A 60 -1.37 -1.50 -2.73
CA ILE A 60 -2.22 -2.58 -3.23
C ILE A 60 -1.31 -3.79 -3.45
N GLY A 61 -1.57 -4.89 -2.75
CA GLY A 61 -0.76 -6.10 -2.74
C GLY A 61 -0.79 -6.91 -4.05
N LEU A 62 -0.86 -6.24 -5.19
CA LEU A 62 -0.80 -6.82 -6.53
C LEU A 62 0.57 -6.59 -7.13
N TYR A 63 1.24 -7.65 -7.61
CA TYR A 63 2.58 -7.59 -8.18
C TYR A 63 2.66 -8.24 -9.55
N ALA A 64 3.41 -7.60 -10.45
CA ALA A 64 3.90 -8.19 -11.67
C ALA A 64 5.43 -8.30 -11.61
N TYR A 65 5.98 -9.45 -11.93
CA TYR A 65 7.40 -9.73 -11.88
C TYR A 65 7.94 -10.15 -13.24
N ARG A 66 9.18 -9.77 -13.53
CA ARG A 66 9.93 -10.39 -14.61
C ARG A 66 10.37 -11.80 -14.18
N ALA A 67 10.23 -12.79 -15.06
CA ALA A 67 10.58 -14.18 -14.74
C ALA A 67 12.04 -14.34 -14.26
N GLY A 68 12.97 -13.56 -14.84
CA GLY A 68 14.36 -13.53 -14.41
C GLY A 68 14.55 -13.06 -12.97
N PHE A 69 13.74 -12.07 -12.53
CA PHE A 69 13.76 -11.62 -11.14
C PHE A 69 13.27 -12.71 -10.18
N LEU A 70 12.18 -13.40 -10.51
CA LEU A 70 11.65 -14.47 -9.66
C LEU A 70 12.67 -15.58 -9.42
N LYS A 71 13.47 -15.92 -10.44
CA LYS A 71 14.57 -16.88 -10.28
C LYS A 71 15.64 -16.40 -9.30
N SER A 72 15.93 -15.11 -9.28
CA SER A 72 16.90 -14.51 -8.37
C SER A 72 16.33 -14.32 -6.97
N TYR A 73 15.06 -14.00 -6.85
CA TYR A 73 14.41 -13.69 -5.56
C TYR A 73 14.49 -14.84 -4.57
N SER A 74 14.32 -16.08 -5.01
CA SER A 74 14.40 -17.27 -4.15
C SER A 74 15.78 -17.49 -3.51
N SER A 75 16.85 -16.92 -4.08
CA SER A 75 18.20 -16.97 -3.54
C SER A 75 18.58 -15.76 -2.67
N LEU A 76 17.73 -14.73 -2.59
CA LEU A 76 18.00 -13.57 -1.75
C LEU A 76 17.82 -13.91 -0.26
N ALA A 77 18.79 -13.54 0.55
CA ALA A 77 18.68 -13.65 1.99
C ALA A 77 17.55 -12.75 2.52
N ALA A 78 16.82 -13.20 3.53
CA ALA A 78 15.82 -12.39 4.22
C ALA A 78 16.48 -11.13 4.80
N SER A 79 15.80 -10.00 4.72
CA SER A 79 16.30 -8.74 5.28
C SER A 79 15.69 -8.47 6.66
N PRO A 80 16.40 -7.78 7.57
CA PRO A 80 15.81 -7.37 8.84
C PRO A 80 14.54 -6.52 8.67
N LEU A 81 14.50 -5.64 7.66
CA LEU A 81 13.33 -4.80 7.37
C LEU A 81 12.10 -5.63 6.99
N GLU A 82 12.28 -6.66 6.15
CA GLU A 82 11.22 -7.60 5.80
C GLU A 82 10.65 -8.29 7.05
N GLN A 83 11.51 -8.70 7.96
CA GLN A 83 11.10 -9.42 9.17
C GLN A 83 10.34 -8.52 10.14
N TRP A 84 10.83 -7.30 10.39
CA TRP A 84 10.20 -6.38 11.33
C TRP A 84 8.90 -5.76 10.81
N GLU A 85 8.84 -5.41 9.54
CA GLU A 85 7.62 -4.86 8.92
C GLU A 85 6.64 -5.96 8.50
N ALA A 86 7.08 -7.23 8.43
CA ALA A 86 6.33 -8.35 7.85
C ALA A 86 5.85 -8.01 6.42
N LEU A 87 6.81 -7.54 5.58
CA LEU A 87 6.59 -7.10 4.20
C LEU A 87 7.68 -7.67 3.30
N GLU A 88 7.36 -8.74 2.57
CA GLU A 88 8.31 -9.51 1.74
C GLU A 88 8.96 -8.70 0.61
N GLN A 89 8.30 -7.67 0.08
CA GLN A 89 8.86 -6.81 -0.95
C GLN A 89 10.09 -6.00 -0.47
N LEU A 90 10.25 -5.82 0.83
CA LEU A 90 11.41 -5.15 1.40
C LEU A 90 12.69 -5.96 1.23
N ARG A 91 12.60 -7.30 1.05
CA ARG A 91 13.77 -8.13 0.69
C ARG A 91 14.34 -7.69 -0.66
N ALA A 92 13.49 -7.54 -1.67
CA ALA A 92 13.93 -7.07 -2.99
C ALA A 92 14.61 -5.70 -2.91
N MET A 93 14.00 -4.76 -2.18
CA MET A 93 14.54 -3.40 -2.01
C MET A 93 15.87 -3.42 -1.26
N ALA A 94 16.01 -4.22 -0.20
CA ALA A 94 17.24 -4.35 0.57
C ALA A 94 18.41 -4.88 -0.28
N HIS A 95 18.11 -5.64 -1.33
CA HIS A 95 19.08 -6.12 -2.30
C HIS A 95 19.24 -5.25 -3.55
N GLY A 96 18.69 -4.01 -3.51
CA GLY A 96 18.88 -3.01 -4.57
C GLY A 96 17.96 -3.18 -5.79
N PHE A 97 16.95 -4.04 -5.74
CA PHE A 97 15.98 -4.17 -6.82
C PHE A 97 14.91 -3.07 -6.71
N PRO A 98 14.76 -2.24 -7.75
CA PRO A 98 13.75 -1.18 -7.75
C PRO A 98 12.36 -1.77 -7.98
N ILE A 99 11.36 -1.22 -7.28
CA ILE A 99 9.97 -1.56 -7.47
C ILE A 99 9.25 -0.37 -8.12
N ARG A 100 8.77 -0.54 -9.34
CA ARG A 100 7.89 0.43 -10.00
C ARG A 100 6.50 0.34 -9.39
N VAL A 101 5.86 1.49 -9.22
CA VAL A 101 4.53 1.60 -8.64
C VAL A 101 3.61 2.34 -9.61
N MET A 102 2.48 1.72 -9.91
CA MET A 102 1.39 2.36 -10.63
C MET A 102 0.48 3.05 -9.61
N VAL A 103 0.29 4.35 -9.77
CA VAL A 103 -0.65 5.10 -8.94
C VAL A 103 -2.02 5.07 -9.61
N LEU A 104 -3.01 4.54 -8.91
CA LEU A 104 -4.41 4.54 -9.34
C LEU A 104 -5.10 5.79 -8.79
N ASP A 105 -6.02 6.37 -9.55
CA ASP A 105 -6.78 7.54 -9.12
C ASP A 105 -7.75 7.23 -7.98
N HIS A 106 -8.23 5.99 -7.92
CA HIS A 106 -9.20 5.54 -6.93
C HIS A 106 -8.80 4.20 -6.30
N ALA A 107 -9.24 4.00 -5.06
CA ALA A 107 -9.12 2.71 -4.40
C ALA A 107 -9.89 1.63 -5.21
N PRO A 108 -9.30 0.47 -5.45
CA PRO A 108 -10.06 -0.67 -5.96
C PRO A 108 -11.11 -1.08 -4.92
N PRO A 109 -12.17 -1.80 -5.34
CA PRO A 109 -13.10 -2.38 -4.37
C PRO A 109 -12.34 -3.19 -3.32
N ALA A 110 -12.78 -3.09 -2.06
CA ALA A 110 -12.16 -3.82 -0.97
C ALA A 110 -12.23 -5.33 -1.23
N GLY A 111 -11.15 -6.03 -0.90
CA GLY A 111 -11.11 -7.49 -0.91
C GLY A 111 -12.11 -8.11 0.08
N VAL A 112 -12.28 -9.41 -0.01
CA VAL A 112 -13.14 -10.19 0.90
C VAL A 112 -12.24 -11.06 1.76
N ASP A 113 -11.97 -10.59 2.98
CA ASP A 113 -11.14 -11.29 3.97
C ASP A 113 -11.96 -11.72 5.20
N THR A 114 -13.10 -11.08 5.43
CA THR A 114 -14.01 -11.34 6.56
C THR A 114 -15.44 -11.63 6.09
N ALA A 115 -16.28 -12.16 7.00
CA ALA A 115 -17.70 -12.36 6.72
C ALA A 115 -18.43 -11.04 6.46
N GLU A 116 -18.05 -9.96 7.17
CA GLU A 116 -18.58 -8.62 6.93
C GLU A 116 -18.22 -8.08 5.54
N ASP A 117 -16.99 -8.35 5.09
CA ASP A 117 -16.57 -7.98 3.72
C ASP A 117 -17.41 -8.68 2.68
N LEU A 118 -17.69 -9.98 2.88
CA LEU A 118 -18.52 -10.76 1.97
C LEU A 118 -19.94 -10.17 1.87
N GLU A 119 -20.54 -9.81 2.99
CA GLU A 119 -21.87 -9.20 3.00
C GLU A 119 -21.87 -7.81 2.35
N ARG A 120 -20.79 -7.04 2.51
CA ARG A 120 -20.62 -5.75 1.83
C ARG A 120 -20.56 -5.92 0.31
N VAL A 121 -19.79 -6.90 -0.15
CA VAL A 121 -19.64 -7.18 -1.58
C VAL A 121 -20.94 -7.72 -2.19
N ARG A 122 -21.65 -8.62 -1.50
CA ARG A 122 -22.98 -9.10 -1.94
C ARG A 122 -23.93 -7.93 -2.17
N ARG A 123 -24.06 -7.03 -1.20
CA ARG A 123 -24.90 -5.82 -1.34
C ARG A 123 -24.51 -4.95 -2.52
N ALA A 124 -23.21 -4.81 -2.81
CA ALA A 124 -22.74 -4.03 -3.95
C ALA A 124 -23.12 -4.67 -5.30
N PHE A 125 -23.09 -6.00 -5.40
CA PHE A 125 -23.54 -6.73 -6.59
C PHE A 125 -25.05 -6.64 -6.77
N ASP A 126 -25.84 -6.81 -5.70
CA ASP A 126 -27.31 -6.70 -5.74
C ASP A 126 -27.76 -5.32 -6.24
N LEU A 127 -27.10 -4.25 -5.78
CA LEU A 127 -27.37 -2.89 -6.23
C LEU A 127 -27.00 -2.65 -7.70
N ALA A 128 -25.93 -3.30 -8.19
CA ALA A 128 -25.52 -3.19 -9.58
C ALA A 128 -26.45 -3.95 -10.55
N GLU A 129 -27.11 -5.02 -10.10
CA GLU A 129 -28.10 -5.74 -10.90
C GLU A 129 -29.42 -4.98 -11.02
N VAL A 130 -29.82 -4.24 -9.98
CA VAL A 130 -31.05 -3.41 -9.98
C VAL A 130 -30.91 -2.17 -10.89
N SER A 131 -29.68 -1.79 -11.24
CA SER A 131 -29.38 -0.60 -12.04
C SER A 131 -29.20 -0.89 -13.54
N ARG A 132 -29.46 -2.12 -13.98
CA ARG A 132 -29.46 -2.55 -15.39
C ARG A 132 -30.86 -2.77 -15.91
#